data_14dc5755b2bd6e534074d82e1b0c9033
#
_entry.id   14dc5755b2bd6e534074d82e1b0c9033
#
_cell.length_a   1.000
_cell.length_b   1.000
_cell.length_c   1.000
_cell.angle_alpha   90.00
_cell.angle_beta   90.00
_cell.angle_gamma   90.00
#
_symmetry.space_group_name_H-M   'P 1'
#
loop_
_entity.id
_entity.type
_entity.pdbx_description
1 polymer ?
#
loop_
_entity_poly.entity_id
_entity_poly.type
_entity_poly.pdbx_seq_one_letter_code
_entity_poly.pdbx_strand_id
1 'polypeptide(L)'
;MVDLGAESSTVAAARIGAQDQATALVPVIEALSADGVATSVEAYSPQVVEQCLNAGAALVNLTGSTDLERIYELAAAHDAAVVLCFVPGANVREVAQVELASDPLPGLIDYFGARIEHARAHGVTDLIIDPGLGFYYANLTDPMVRARHQAEVLLNSFRLRTLGVPVCQAMPHAFDIFEEEFRTAEGFFAVIAALGRVNVYRTHEVARVRATLQALDMLGRPNPAP
;
A
#
# COMPACT_ATOMS: atom_id res chain seq x y z
N MET A 1 -7.77 11.38 1.88
CA MET A 1 -8.20 9.99 2.08
C MET A 1 -7.58 9.45 3.35
N VAL A 2 -8.31 8.64 4.10
CA VAL A 2 -7.83 7.95 5.31
C VAL A 2 -7.84 6.45 5.04
N ASP A 3 -6.72 5.76 5.33
CA ASP A 3 -6.61 4.29 5.22
C ASP A 3 -6.86 3.69 6.61
N LEU A 4 -7.83 2.77 6.71
CA LEU A 4 -8.33 2.21 7.95
C LEU A 4 -8.12 0.70 7.96
N GLY A 5 -7.57 0.18 9.05
CA GLY A 5 -7.41 -1.26 9.28
C GLY A 5 -7.72 -1.60 10.74
N ALA A 6 -8.42 -2.70 10.98
CA ALA A 6 -8.73 -3.17 12.33
C ALA A 6 -7.84 -4.33 12.77
N GLU A 7 -7.16 -5.01 11.87
CA GLU A 7 -6.20 -6.06 12.18
C GLU A 7 -4.78 -5.60 11.84
N SER A 8 -3.86 -5.68 12.81
CA SER A 8 -2.47 -5.33 12.56
C SER A 8 -1.82 -6.27 11.55
N SER A 9 -1.06 -5.74 10.59
CA SER A 9 -0.20 -6.51 9.70
C SER A 9 1.00 -7.15 10.39
N THR A 10 1.27 -6.78 11.66
CA THR A 10 2.33 -7.36 12.47
C THR A 10 2.02 -8.80 12.84
N VAL A 11 2.91 -9.74 12.49
CA VAL A 11 2.71 -11.19 12.68
C VAL A 11 2.45 -11.57 14.14
N ALA A 12 3.12 -10.93 15.10
CA ALA A 12 2.97 -11.18 16.53
C ALA A 12 1.69 -10.61 17.15
N ALA A 13 0.96 -9.73 16.46
CA ALA A 13 -0.29 -9.18 17.00
C ALA A 13 -1.40 -10.25 17.02
N ALA A 14 -2.38 -10.09 17.91
CA ALA A 14 -3.53 -10.97 17.95
C ALA A 14 -4.33 -10.96 16.64
N ARG A 15 -4.90 -12.10 16.28
CA ARG A 15 -5.88 -12.20 15.18
C ARG A 15 -7.20 -11.61 15.63
N ILE A 16 -7.84 -10.85 14.74
CA ILE A 16 -9.17 -10.27 14.97
C ILE A 16 -10.14 -10.90 13.98
N GLY A 17 -11.24 -11.44 14.48
CA GLY A 17 -12.28 -12.05 13.64
C GLY A 17 -12.91 -11.04 12.68
N ALA A 18 -13.40 -11.51 11.52
CA ALA A 18 -13.97 -10.62 10.51
C ALA A 18 -15.13 -9.78 11.04
N GLN A 19 -15.98 -10.36 11.91
CA GLN A 19 -17.09 -9.63 12.52
C GLN A 19 -16.62 -8.51 13.45
N ASP A 20 -15.56 -8.75 14.24
CA ASP A 20 -15.02 -7.74 15.16
C ASP A 20 -14.32 -6.62 14.39
N GLN A 21 -13.60 -6.97 13.29
CA GLN A 21 -13.02 -5.99 12.40
C GLN A 21 -14.08 -5.07 11.79
N ALA A 22 -15.15 -5.63 11.26
CA ALA A 22 -16.24 -4.85 10.68
C ALA A 22 -16.96 -3.99 11.74
N THR A 23 -17.18 -4.53 12.94
CA THR A 23 -17.79 -3.78 14.05
C THR A 23 -16.96 -2.55 14.44
N ALA A 24 -15.63 -2.63 14.34
CA ALA A 24 -14.74 -1.49 14.60
C ALA A 24 -14.69 -0.49 13.43
N LEU A 25 -14.69 -0.98 12.19
CA LEU A 25 -14.47 -0.14 11.01
C LEU A 25 -15.73 0.56 10.50
N VAL A 26 -16.87 -0.13 10.47
CA VAL A 26 -18.11 0.38 9.85
C VAL A 26 -18.54 1.74 10.42
N PRO A 27 -18.65 1.94 11.75
CA PRO A 27 -19.08 3.25 12.27
C PRO A 27 -18.12 4.40 11.92
N VAL A 28 -16.81 4.11 11.82
CA VAL A 28 -15.81 5.11 11.47
C VAL A 28 -15.92 5.48 9.98
N ILE A 29 -16.12 4.48 9.12
CA ILE A 29 -16.30 4.71 7.68
C ILE A 29 -17.57 5.52 7.43
N GLU A 30 -18.70 5.15 8.04
CA GLU A 30 -19.96 5.88 7.92
C GLU A 30 -19.82 7.35 8.33
N ALA A 31 -19.18 7.61 9.48
CA ALA A 31 -18.96 8.97 9.97
C ALA A 31 -18.08 9.79 9.01
N LEU A 32 -16.96 9.23 8.54
CA LEU A 32 -16.06 9.90 7.60
C LEU A 32 -16.73 10.12 6.24
N SER A 33 -17.49 9.15 5.76
CA SER A 33 -18.25 9.27 4.52
C SER A 33 -19.32 10.37 4.59
N ALA A 34 -20.02 10.50 5.73
CA ALA A 34 -20.97 11.58 5.95
C ALA A 34 -20.30 12.96 5.93
N ASP A 35 -19.04 13.05 6.38
CA ASP A 35 -18.24 14.28 6.32
C ASP A 35 -17.56 14.51 4.94
N GLY A 36 -17.84 13.66 3.95
CA GLY A 36 -17.24 13.74 2.61
C GLY A 36 -15.76 13.34 2.56
N VAL A 37 -15.27 12.61 3.55
CA VAL A 37 -13.89 12.12 3.60
C VAL A 37 -13.83 10.72 2.98
N ALA A 38 -13.14 10.59 1.86
CA ALA A 38 -12.90 9.29 1.24
C ALA A 38 -12.08 8.39 2.16
N THR A 39 -12.52 7.14 2.32
CA THR A 39 -11.85 6.11 3.12
C THR A 39 -11.34 4.96 2.26
N SER A 40 -10.21 4.40 2.66
CA SER A 40 -9.65 3.13 2.22
C SER A 40 -9.76 2.12 3.35
N VAL A 41 -10.05 0.87 3.05
CA VAL A 41 -10.05 -0.21 4.04
C VAL A 41 -8.94 -1.21 3.75
N GLU A 42 -8.01 -1.37 4.70
CA GLU A 42 -7.00 -2.44 4.66
C GLU A 42 -7.63 -3.74 5.14
N ALA A 43 -7.85 -4.65 4.22
CA ALA A 43 -8.45 -5.95 4.50
C ALA A 43 -8.08 -7.00 3.44
N TYR A 44 -8.25 -8.28 3.81
CA TYR A 44 -8.13 -9.44 2.91
C TYR A 44 -9.28 -10.45 3.09
N SER A 45 -10.25 -10.15 3.95
CA SER A 45 -11.46 -10.96 4.15
C SER A 45 -12.60 -10.40 3.30
N PRO A 46 -13.24 -11.18 2.42
CA PRO A 46 -14.40 -10.71 1.65
C PRO A 46 -15.52 -10.18 2.54
N GLN A 47 -15.75 -10.79 3.71
CA GLN A 47 -16.78 -10.35 4.65
C GLN A 47 -16.50 -8.95 5.20
N VAL A 48 -15.24 -8.63 5.55
CA VAL A 48 -14.86 -7.29 6.03
C VAL A 48 -14.98 -6.28 4.90
N VAL A 49 -14.48 -6.62 3.72
CA VAL A 49 -14.55 -5.78 2.51
C VAL A 49 -16.00 -5.43 2.20
N GLU A 50 -16.91 -6.41 2.14
CA GLU A 50 -18.32 -6.19 1.84
C GLU A 50 -19.00 -5.24 2.82
N GLN A 51 -18.79 -5.43 4.13
CA GLN A 51 -19.38 -4.56 5.15
C GLN A 51 -18.82 -3.14 5.08
N CYS A 52 -17.52 -2.97 4.84
CA CYS A 52 -16.89 -1.66 4.72
C CYS A 52 -17.31 -0.92 3.43
N LEU A 53 -17.44 -1.61 2.31
CA LEU A 53 -17.95 -1.03 1.07
C LEU A 53 -19.41 -0.60 1.21
N ASN A 54 -20.26 -1.42 1.85
CA ASN A 54 -21.65 -1.06 2.17
C ASN A 54 -21.73 0.18 3.08
N ALA A 55 -20.74 0.41 3.95
CA ALA A 55 -20.64 1.59 4.82
C ALA A 55 -20.12 2.84 4.10
N GLY A 56 -19.71 2.73 2.83
CA GLY A 56 -19.25 3.84 2.01
C GLY A 56 -17.73 3.97 1.86
N ALA A 57 -16.96 2.91 2.12
CA ALA A 57 -15.54 2.89 1.77
C ALA A 57 -15.38 3.03 0.25
N ALA A 58 -14.49 3.91 -0.18
CA ALA A 58 -14.25 4.21 -1.60
C ALA A 58 -13.13 3.36 -2.21
N LEU A 59 -12.32 2.69 -1.38
CA LEU A 59 -11.15 1.96 -1.83
C LEU A 59 -10.88 0.76 -0.92
N VAL A 60 -10.45 -0.35 -1.52
CA VAL A 60 -9.95 -1.53 -0.82
C VAL A 60 -8.43 -1.57 -0.93
N ASN A 61 -7.72 -1.46 0.21
CA ASN A 61 -6.29 -1.72 0.31
C ASN A 61 -6.11 -3.23 0.56
N LEU A 62 -5.91 -3.98 -0.54
CA LEU A 62 -5.96 -5.44 -0.56
C LEU A 62 -4.64 -6.05 -0.11
N THR A 63 -4.59 -6.48 1.14
CA THR A 63 -3.40 -7.06 1.80
C THR A 63 -3.41 -8.59 1.84
N GLY A 64 -4.07 -9.22 0.88
CA GLY A 64 -4.14 -10.67 0.71
C GLY A 64 -4.08 -11.11 -0.73
N SER A 65 -3.99 -12.43 -0.90
CA SER A 65 -3.91 -13.09 -2.21
C SER A 65 -4.91 -14.24 -2.38
N THR A 66 -5.79 -14.45 -1.39
CA THR A 66 -6.89 -15.42 -1.43
C THR A 66 -8.21 -14.71 -1.67
N ASP A 67 -9.22 -15.47 -2.13
CA ASP A 67 -10.58 -14.98 -2.37
C ASP A 67 -10.67 -13.73 -3.27
N LEU A 68 -9.68 -13.56 -4.16
CA LEU A 68 -9.51 -12.37 -4.98
C LEU A 68 -10.72 -12.11 -5.88
N GLU A 69 -11.25 -13.13 -6.52
CA GLU A 69 -12.40 -13.00 -7.42
C GLU A 69 -13.57 -12.35 -6.68
N ARG A 70 -13.90 -12.89 -5.49
CA ARG A 70 -14.98 -12.34 -4.68
C ARG A 70 -14.72 -10.89 -4.25
N ILE A 71 -13.49 -10.56 -3.87
CA ILE A 71 -13.14 -9.18 -3.47
C ILE A 71 -13.22 -8.23 -4.66
N TYR A 72 -12.76 -8.65 -5.84
CA TYR A 72 -12.85 -7.84 -7.06
C TYR A 72 -14.31 -7.62 -7.49
N GLU A 73 -15.14 -8.65 -7.44
CA GLU A 73 -16.59 -8.52 -7.72
C GLU A 73 -17.27 -7.55 -6.75
N LEU A 74 -16.93 -7.59 -5.46
CA LEU A 74 -17.44 -6.66 -4.45
C LEU A 74 -16.99 -5.24 -4.76
N ALA A 75 -15.70 -5.01 -5.05
CA ALA A 75 -15.17 -3.70 -5.39
C ALA A 75 -15.84 -3.14 -6.66
N ALA A 76 -15.97 -3.96 -7.70
CA ALA A 76 -16.64 -3.57 -8.94
C ALA A 76 -18.13 -3.22 -8.73
N ALA A 77 -18.85 -3.99 -7.90
CA ALA A 77 -20.26 -3.73 -7.60
C ALA A 77 -20.50 -2.40 -6.86
N HIS A 78 -19.47 -1.87 -6.20
CA HIS A 78 -19.51 -0.61 -5.46
C HIS A 78 -18.75 0.54 -6.15
N ASP A 79 -18.27 0.36 -7.39
CA ASP A 79 -17.41 1.31 -8.09
C ASP A 79 -16.18 1.71 -7.25
N ALA A 80 -15.68 0.81 -6.39
CA ALA A 80 -14.57 1.07 -5.50
C ALA A 80 -13.22 0.79 -6.17
N ALA A 81 -12.25 1.64 -5.91
CA ALA A 81 -10.87 1.40 -6.33
C ALA A 81 -10.22 0.26 -5.52
N VAL A 82 -9.19 -0.39 -6.08
CA VAL A 82 -8.42 -1.42 -5.38
C VAL A 82 -6.92 -1.10 -5.43
N VAL A 83 -6.27 -1.07 -4.26
CA VAL A 83 -4.81 -1.12 -4.16
C VAL A 83 -4.40 -2.59 -4.14
N LEU A 84 -3.72 -3.02 -5.17
CA LEU A 84 -3.12 -4.34 -5.29
C LEU A 84 -1.76 -4.32 -4.57
N CYS A 85 -1.69 -4.89 -3.38
CA CYS A 85 -0.43 -5.00 -2.65
C CYS A 85 0.40 -6.20 -3.12
N PHE A 86 1.72 -6.06 -3.11
CA PHE A 86 2.62 -7.18 -3.26
C PHE A 86 2.58 -8.05 -2.00
N VAL A 87 1.99 -9.23 -2.13
CA VAL A 87 1.82 -10.20 -1.03
C VAL A 87 2.26 -11.58 -1.55
N PRO A 88 3.48 -12.02 -1.21
CA PRO A 88 3.99 -13.32 -1.68
C PRO A 88 3.35 -14.54 -0.98
N GLY A 89 2.70 -14.35 0.18
CA GLY A 89 1.91 -15.37 0.91
C GLY A 89 0.40 -15.20 0.68
N ALA A 90 -0.43 -15.92 1.45
CA ALA A 90 -1.88 -15.78 1.37
C ALA A 90 -2.38 -14.41 1.91
N ASN A 91 -1.68 -13.84 2.86
CA ASN A 91 -1.90 -12.47 3.36
C ASN A 91 -0.62 -11.91 3.99
N VAL A 92 -0.61 -10.60 4.28
CA VAL A 92 0.55 -9.90 4.84
C VAL A 92 1.01 -10.39 6.21
N ARG A 93 0.21 -11.18 6.91
CA ARG A 93 0.55 -11.78 8.20
C ARG A 93 1.23 -13.15 8.09
N GLU A 94 1.27 -13.73 6.93
CA GLU A 94 2.07 -14.92 6.68
C GLU A 94 3.52 -14.50 6.47
N VAL A 95 4.42 -15.08 7.28
CA VAL A 95 5.85 -14.80 7.18
C VAL A 95 6.37 -15.37 5.87
N ALA A 96 6.46 -14.53 4.87
CA ALA A 96 6.98 -14.88 3.56
C ALA A 96 8.41 -14.35 3.39
N GLN A 97 9.10 -14.85 2.37
CA GLN A 97 10.37 -14.32 1.91
C GLN A 97 10.15 -13.50 0.64
N VAL A 98 10.90 -12.42 0.52
CA VAL A 98 10.98 -11.66 -0.73
C VAL A 98 12.26 -12.05 -1.45
N GLU A 99 12.20 -12.16 -2.76
CA GLU A 99 13.41 -12.37 -3.56
C GLU A 99 14.26 -11.09 -3.54
N LEU A 100 15.47 -11.21 -2.99
CA LEU A 100 16.46 -10.13 -2.97
C LEU A 100 17.30 -10.18 -4.25
N ALA A 101 16.65 -9.99 -5.39
CA ALA A 101 17.33 -9.84 -6.67
C ALA A 101 18.14 -8.54 -6.71
N SER A 102 19.18 -8.50 -7.53
CA SER A 102 19.95 -7.27 -7.78
C SER A 102 19.10 -6.17 -8.44
N ASP A 103 18.01 -6.53 -9.08
CA ASP A 103 16.95 -5.66 -9.60
C ASP A 103 15.59 -6.30 -9.27
N PRO A 104 14.84 -5.78 -8.30
CA PRO A 104 13.55 -6.34 -7.90
C PRO A 104 12.40 -6.00 -8.85
N LEU A 105 12.57 -5.02 -9.74
CA LEU A 105 11.48 -4.47 -10.53
C LEU A 105 10.88 -5.45 -11.56
N PRO A 106 11.65 -6.27 -12.29
CA PRO A 106 11.07 -7.24 -13.22
C PRO A 106 10.06 -8.18 -12.56
N GLY A 107 10.39 -8.77 -11.41
CA GLY A 107 9.49 -9.63 -10.66
C GLY A 107 8.22 -8.91 -10.18
N LEU A 108 8.34 -7.65 -9.76
CA LEU A 108 7.18 -6.83 -9.40
C LEU A 108 6.31 -6.50 -10.62
N ILE A 109 6.90 -6.22 -11.78
CA ILE A 109 6.17 -5.96 -13.03
C ILE A 109 5.35 -7.20 -13.43
N ASP A 110 5.96 -8.38 -13.41
CA ASP A 110 5.28 -9.63 -13.75
C ASP A 110 4.14 -9.94 -12.76
N TYR A 111 4.41 -9.78 -11.46
CA TYR A 111 3.40 -9.99 -10.41
C TYR A 111 2.19 -9.07 -10.59
N PHE A 112 2.44 -7.77 -10.74
CA PHE A 112 1.34 -6.80 -10.88
C PHE A 112 0.64 -6.90 -12.23
N GLY A 113 1.36 -7.21 -13.31
CA GLY A 113 0.77 -7.44 -14.62
C GLY A 113 -0.35 -8.48 -14.55
N ALA A 114 -0.05 -9.66 -14.00
CA ALA A 114 -1.04 -10.72 -13.82
C ALA A 114 -2.22 -10.31 -12.90
N ARG A 115 -1.93 -9.56 -11.81
CA ARG A 115 -2.96 -9.11 -10.87
C ARG A 115 -3.88 -8.05 -11.46
N ILE A 116 -3.35 -7.11 -12.24
CA ILE A 116 -4.12 -6.09 -12.94
C ILE A 116 -5.08 -6.73 -13.96
N GLU A 117 -4.58 -7.67 -14.76
CA GLU A 117 -5.41 -8.40 -15.72
C GLU A 117 -6.53 -9.17 -15.01
N HIS A 118 -6.21 -9.85 -13.92
CA HIS A 118 -7.20 -10.60 -13.13
C HIS A 118 -8.27 -9.67 -12.53
N ALA A 119 -7.90 -8.56 -11.92
CA ALA A 119 -8.85 -7.60 -11.35
C ALA A 119 -9.75 -6.98 -12.42
N ARG A 120 -9.19 -6.62 -13.59
CA ARG A 120 -9.96 -6.09 -14.72
C ARG A 120 -10.95 -7.10 -15.29
N ALA A 121 -10.56 -8.38 -15.35
CA ALA A 121 -11.46 -9.45 -15.79
C ALA A 121 -12.69 -9.63 -14.87
N HIS A 122 -12.60 -9.18 -13.60
CA HIS A 122 -13.68 -9.16 -12.62
C HIS A 122 -14.34 -7.78 -12.45
N GLY A 123 -14.13 -6.87 -13.41
CA GLY A 123 -14.84 -5.60 -13.50
C GLY A 123 -14.24 -4.43 -12.72
N VAL A 124 -13.09 -4.57 -12.06
CA VAL A 124 -12.43 -3.46 -11.37
C VAL A 124 -11.77 -2.54 -12.40
N THR A 125 -12.16 -1.28 -12.43
CA THR A 125 -11.64 -0.27 -13.36
C THR A 125 -10.50 0.56 -12.75
N ASP A 126 -10.65 0.93 -11.47
CA ASP A 126 -9.73 1.82 -10.77
C ASP A 126 -8.74 1.01 -9.92
N LEU A 127 -7.53 0.90 -10.42
CA LEU A 127 -6.47 0.10 -9.82
C LEU A 127 -5.27 0.96 -9.46
N ILE A 128 -4.67 0.64 -8.32
CA ILE A 128 -3.41 1.19 -7.82
C ILE A 128 -2.55 -0.01 -7.42
N ILE A 129 -1.23 0.07 -7.54
CA ILE A 129 -0.31 -0.98 -7.09
C ILE A 129 0.55 -0.49 -5.94
N ASP A 130 0.83 -1.36 -4.96
CA ASP A 130 1.72 -1.10 -3.82
C ASP A 130 2.76 -2.23 -3.71
N PRO A 131 4.06 -1.96 -3.94
CA PRO A 131 5.15 -2.94 -3.83
C PRO A 131 5.36 -3.57 -2.44
N GLY A 132 4.57 -3.22 -1.44
CA GLY A 132 4.57 -3.91 -0.15
C GLY A 132 5.72 -3.55 0.78
N LEU A 133 6.33 -2.38 0.63
CA LEU A 133 7.51 -1.97 1.42
C LEU A 133 7.23 -1.78 2.93
N GLY A 134 5.96 -1.66 3.31
CA GLY A 134 5.53 -1.54 4.71
C GLY A 134 5.36 -2.88 5.43
N PHE A 135 5.47 -4.03 4.74
CA PHE A 135 5.21 -5.33 5.32
C PHE A 135 6.47 -5.99 5.88
N TYR A 136 6.26 -7.03 6.71
CA TYR A 136 7.33 -7.83 7.27
C TYR A 136 7.70 -8.99 6.34
N TYR A 137 8.99 -9.16 6.08
CA TYR A 137 9.53 -10.29 5.34
C TYR A 137 10.60 -11.03 6.15
N ALA A 138 10.54 -12.36 6.17
CA ALA A 138 11.39 -13.20 7.01
C ALA A 138 12.89 -13.06 6.73
N ASN A 139 13.25 -12.69 5.52
CA ASN A 139 14.65 -12.53 5.09
C ASN A 139 15.12 -11.06 5.05
N LEU A 140 14.28 -10.10 5.44
CA LEU A 140 14.64 -8.68 5.60
C LEU A 140 14.76 -8.30 7.08
N THR A 141 15.47 -9.11 7.86
CA THR A 141 15.69 -8.89 9.31
C THR A 141 16.80 -7.88 9.59
N ASP A 142 17.81 -7.81 8.71
CA ASP A 142 18.86 -6.79 8.81
C ASP A 142 18.29 -5.42 8.38
N PRO A 143 18.33 -4.41 9.28
CA PRO A 143 17.75 -3.09 9.00
C PRO A 143 18.37 -2.38 7.81
N MET A 144 19.68 -2.53 7.61
CA MET A 144 20.39 -1.87 6.50
C MET A 144 20.05 -2.52 5.16
N VAL A 145 19.94 -3.86 5.13
CA VAL A 145 19.51 -4.60 3.92
C VAL A 145 18.08 -4.20 3.57
N ARG A 146 17.19 -4.15 4.57
CA ARG A 146 15.79 -3.74 4.41
C ARG A 146 15.69 -2.32 3.85
N ALA A 147 16.38 -1.35 4.47
CA ALA A 147 16.31 0.05 4.04
C ALA A 147 16.89 0.26 2.63
N ARG A 148 17.96 -0.46 2.27
CA ARG A 148 18.50 -0.43 0.90
C ARG A 148 17.51 -0.98 -0.10
N HIS A 149 16.90 -2.12 0.17
CA HIS A 149 15.85 -2.69 -0.68
C HIS A 149 14.68 -1.72 -0.85
N GLN A 150 14.20 -1.14 0.25
CA GLN A 150 13.12 -0.14 0.21
C GLN A 150 13.51 1.09 -0.63
N ALA A 151 14.69 1.64 -0.42
CA ALA A 151 15.18 2.79 -1.19
C ALA A 151 15.33 2.47 -2.68
N GLU A 152 15.81 1.28 -3.01
CA GLU A 152 15.96 0.82 -4.40
C GLU A 152 14.61 0.69 -5.11
N VAL A 153 13.63 0.03 -4.47
CA VAL A 153 12.28 -0.08 -5.04
C VAL A 153 11.63 1.29 -5.19
N LEU A 154 11.73 2.16 -4.16
CA LEU A 154 11.19 3.52 -4.21
C LEU A 154 11.78 4.32 -5.37
N LEU A 155 13.11 4.35 -5.48
CA LEU A 155 13.81 5.12 -6.52
C LEU A 155 13.48 4.64 -7.93
N ASN A 156 13.29 3.33 -8.11
CA ASN A 156 13.01 2.71 -9.40
C ASN A 156 11.51 2.53 -9.69
N SER A 157 10.61 3.02 -8.83
CA SER A 157 9.15 2.89 -8.98
C SER A 157 8.61 3.44 -10.30
N PHE A 158 9.33 4.39 -10.95
CA PHE A 158 8.95 4.90 -12.27
C PHE A 158 8.83 3.81 -13.32
N ARG A 159 9.56 2.70 -13.19
CA ARG A 159 9.50 1.54 -14.10
C ARG A 159 8.17 0.79 -14.01
N LEU A 160 7.53 0.78 -12.85
CA LEU A 160 6.20 0.18 -12.63
C LEU A 160 5.09 0.91 -13.40
N ARG A 161 5.32 2.17 -13.80
CA ARG A 161 4.35 2.96 -14.58
C ARG A 161 4.06 2.37 -15.96
N THR A 162 4.93 1.49 -16.48
CA THR A 162 4.67 0.73 -17.71
C THR A 162 3.42 -0.12 -17.63
N LEU A 163 2.94 -0.44 -16.42
CA LEU A 163 1.70 -1.17 -16.18
C LEU A 163 0.42 -0.32 -16.38
N GLY A 164 0.57 1.00 -16.57
CA GLY A 164 -0.54 1.89 -16.88
C GLY A 164 -1.48 2.19 -15.71
N VAL A 165 -1.05 1.93 -14.47
CA VAL A 165 -1.78 2.23 -13.24
C VAL A 165 -0.91 3.05 -12.27
N PRO A 166 -1.51 3.85 -11.36
CA PRO A 166 -0.76 4.58 -10.34
C PRO A 166 0.00 3.65 -9.39
N VAL A 167 1.13 4.16 -8.87
CA VAL A 167 1.95 3.48 -7.86
C VAL A 167 1.74 4.14 -6.51
N CYS A 168 1.30 3.37 -5.52
CA CYS A 168 1.27 3.72 -4.11
C CYS A 168 2.50 3.14 -3.40
N GLN A 169 3.00 3.85 -2.40
CA GLN A 169 4.09 3.35 -1.55
C GLN A 169 3.84 3.74 -0.10
N ALA A 170 4.00 2.78 0.81
CA ALA A 170 4.11 3.07 2.23
C ALA A 170 5.47 3.70 2.53
N MET A 171 5.48 4.80 3.29
CA MET A 171 6.73 5.45 3.67
C MET A 171 7.38 4.70 4.84
N PRO A 172 8.64 4.22 4.67
CA PRO A 172 9.33 3.47 5.73
C PRO A 172 9.67 4.34 6.94
N HIS A 173 9.57 3.77 8.14
CA HIS A 173 10.02 4.42 9.37
C HIS A 173 11.53 4.26 9.60
N ALA A 174 12.11 3.12 9.21
CA ALA A 174 13.54 2.80 9.36
C ALA A 174 14.07 3.11 10.77
N PHE A 175 13.37 2.64 11.81
CA PHE A 175 13.67 2.89 13.23
C PHE A 175 15.14 2.66 13.61
N ASP A 176 15.75 1.59 13.09
CA ASP A 176 17.15 1.24 13.40
C ASP A 176 18.18 2.17 12.74
N ILE A 177 17.76 3.03 11.82
CA ILE A 177 18.65 3.98 11.12
C ILE A 177 18.46 5.39 11.63
N PHE A 178 17.21 5.77 11.89
CA PHE A 178 16.85 7.11 12.33
C PHE A 178 16.68 7.21 13.86
N GLU A 179 16.72 6.07 14.56
CA GLU A 179 16.66 5.99 16.02
C GLU A 179 15.53 6.86 16.61
N GLU A 180 15.85 7.82 17.47
CA GLU A 180 14.89 8.75 18.07
C GLU A 180 14.21 9.66 17.02
N GLU A 181 14.89 9.92 15.90
CA GLU A 181 14.40 10.76 14.80
C GLU A 181 13.61 9.98 13.74
N PHE A 182 13.10 8.77 14.07
CA PHE A 182 12.40 7.88 13.13
C PHE A 182 11.23 8.55 12.39
N ARG A 183 10.60 9.56 12.98
CA ARG A 183 9.54 10.34 12.30
C ARG A 183 10.06 11.13 11.09
N THR A 184 11.35 11.41 11.05
CA THR A 184 12.02 12.08 9.93
C THR A 184 12.23 11.13 8.76
N ALA A 185 12.27 9.82 9.01
CA ALA A 185 12.47 8.80 7.98
C ALA A 185 11.42 8.88 6.87
N GLU A 186 10.14 9.05 7.20
CA GLU A 186 9.09 9.13 6.19
C GLU A 186 9.29 10.33 5.24
N GLY A 187 9.75 11.47 5.74
CA GLY A 187 10.11 12.63 4.91
C GLY A 187 11.30 12.35 3.99
N PHE A 188 12.33 11.66 4.50
CA PHE A 188 13.49 11.25 3.71
C PHE A 188 13.08 10.27 2.59
N PHE A 189 12.33 9.22 2.92
CA PHE A 189 11.87 8.26 1.93
C PHE A 189 10.85 8.86 0.95
N ALA A 190 10.09 9.86 1.35
CA ALA A 190 9.20 10.59 0.45
C ALA A 190 9.98 11.34 -0.66
N VAL A 191 11.19 11.86 -0.37
CA VAL A 191 12.07 12.42 -1.41
C VAL A 191 12.47 11.34 -2.42
N ILE A 192 12.91 10.17 -1.95
CA ILE A 192 13.31 9.06 -2.81
C ILE A 192 12.12 8.58 -3.66
N ALA A 193 10.95 8.43 -3.04
CA ALA A 193 9.71 8.06 -3.72
C ALA A 193 9.30 9.08 -4.80
N ALA A 194 9.48 10.37 -4.52
CA ALA A 194 9.18 11.44 -5.48
C ALA A 194 10.13 11.40 -6.69
N LEU A 195 11.42 11.12 -6.47
CA LEU A 195 12.39 10.88 -7.55
C LEU A 195 12.01 9.65 -8.37
N GLY A 196 11.52 8.59 -7.72
CA GLY A 196 10.97 7.39 -8.35
C GLY A 196 9.58 7.57 -8.97
N ARG A 197 9.00 8.78 -8.96
CA ARG A 197 7.71 9.13 -9.56
C ARG A 197 6.52 8.35 -9.00
N VAL A 198 6.52 8.09 -7.69
CA VAL A 198 5.38 7.55 -6.95
C VAL A 198 4.20 8.52 -7.03
N ASN A 199 3.00 7.99 -7.15
CA ASN A 199 1.77 8.77 -7.29
C ASN A 199 1.04 8.99 -5.96
N VAL A 200 1.02 7.97 -5.09
CA VAL A 200 0.31 7.97 -3.82
C VAL A 200 1.27 7.62 -2.68
N TYR A 201 1.29 8.43 -1.65
CA TYR A 201 2.17 8.27 -0.49
C TYR A 201 1.33 7.86 0.71
N ARG A 202 1.50 6.65 1.21
CA ARG A 202 0.86 6.18 2.46
C ARG A 202 1.79 6.51 3.62
N THR A 203 1.36 7.37 4.54
CA THR A 203 2.20 7.95 5.58
C THR A 203 1.44 8.17 6.88
N HIS A 204 2.11 8.04 8.02
CA HIS A 204 1.63 8.46 9.34
C HIS A 204 2.03 9.91 9.66
N GLU A 205 3.09 10.42 9.01
CA GLU A 205 3.63 11.77 9.21
C GLU A 205 3.13 12.74 8.12
N VAL A 206 1.80 12.84 7.95
CA VAL A 206 1.15 13.56 6.84
C VAL A 206 1.68 14.98 6.67
N ALA A 207 1.82 15.74 7.77
CA ALA A 207 2.28 17.13 7.71
C ALA A 207 3.73 17.23 7.19
N ARG A 208 4.62 16.34 7.64
CA ARG A 208 6.04 16.30 7.24
C ARG A 208 6.20 15.89 5.79
N VAL A 209 5.54 14.79 5.39
CA VAL A 209 5.60 14.29 4.01
C VAL A 209 5.02 15.32 3.05
N ARG A 210 3.89 15.94 3.38
CA ARG A 210 3.30 17.00 2.56
C ARG A 210 4.24 18.19 2.40
N ALA A 211 4.83 18.68 3.49
CA ALA A 211 5.77 19.80 3.43
C ALA A 211 7.01 19.47 2.58
N THR A 212 7.54 18.25 2.71
CA THR A 212 8.67 17.76 1.92
C THR A 212 8.34 17.75 0.42
N LEU A 213 7.18 17.20 0.04
CA LEU A 213 6.75 17.13 -1.36
C LEU A 213 6.48 18.51 -1.94
N GLN A 214 5.86 19.42 -1.18
CA GLN A 214 5.66 20.81 -1.59
C GLN A 214 7.00 21.52 -1.84
N ALA A 215 7.98 21.34 -0.96
CA ALA A 215 9.32 21.91 -1.15
C ALA A 215 10.00 21.37 -2.42
N LEU A 216 9.89 20.08 -2.69
CA LEU A 216 10.40 19.49 -3.94
C LEU A 216 9.73 20.06 -5.18
N ASP A 217 8.42 20.27 -5.15
CA ASP A 217 7.69 20.87 -6.28
C ASP A 217 8.11 22.31 -6.52
N MET A 218 8.33 23.10 -5.44
CA MET A 218 8.81 24.49 -5.53
C MET A 218 10.25 24.61 -6.07
N LEU A 219 11.11 23.64 -5.76
CA LEU A 219 12.49 23.60 -6.25
C LEU A 219 12.61 23.09 -7.70
N GLY A 220 11.52 22.60 -8.27
CA GLY A 220 11.51 21.90 -9.55
C GLY A 220 12.08 20.49 -9.39
N ARG A 221 11.25 19.47 -9.56
CA ARG A 221 11.73 18.07 -9.50
C ARG A 221 12.80 17.89 -10.57
N PRO A 222 13.99 17.36 -10.20
CA PRO A 222 14.99 17.04 -11.21
C PRO A 222 14.35 16.10 -12.23
N ASN A 223 14.40 16.50 -13.49
CA ASN A 223 13.95 15.64 -14.58
C ASN A 223 14.94 14.46 -14.64
N PRO A 224 14.53 13.20 -14.44
CA PRO A 224 15.47 12.11 -14.66
C PRO A 224 15.95 12.22 -16.09
N ALA A 225 17.26 12.07 -16.27
CA ALA A 225 17.85 12.03 -17.62
C ALA A 225 17.12 10.98 -18.47
N PRO A 226 17.00 11.22 -19.77
CA PRO A 226 16.29 10.34 -20.69
C PRO A 226 16.90 8.95 -20.74
#